data_12987040fc1158b79f28e66c0a4907c4
#
_entry.id   12987040fc1158b79f28e66c0a4907c4
#
_cell.length_a   1.000
_cell.length_b   1.000
_cell.length_c   1.000
_cell.angle_alpha   90.00
_cell.angle_beta   90.00
_cell.angle_gamma   90.00
#
_symmetry.space_group_name_H-M   'P 1'
#
loop_
_entity.id
_entity.type
_entity.pdbx_description
1 polymer ?
#
loop_
_entity_poly.entity_id
_entity_poly.type
_entity_poly.pdbx_seq_one_letter_code
_entity_poly.pdbx_strand_id
1 'polypeptide(L)'
;MLVAAFVIGTAKAHHSSIPWYDLNADQVTVTGVVTEFQFLNPHVYIFVTVARADGTTEEWKLEGTSRNRLLRIGWTEDSIKLGQTVTATGFPAWKGNGIDTEKLVVDSGSLVWER
;
A
#
# COMPACT_ATOMS: atom_id res chain seq x y z
N MET A 1 45.73 6.00 -29.32
CA MET A 1 44.68 4.97 -29.17
C MET A 1 43.90 5.33 -27.92
N LEU A 2 42.71 5.90 -28.07
CA LEU A 2 41.88 6.36 -26.94
C LEU A 2 40.89 5.26 -26.59
N VAL A 3 41.01 4.69 -25.41
CA VAL A 3 40.07 3.70 -24.91
C VAL A 3 38.95 4.44 -24.16
N ALA A 4 37.78 4.52 -24.80
CA ALA A 4 36.58 5.04 -24.13
C ALA A 4 36.01 3.99 -23.18
N ALA A 5 36.11 4.23 -21.88
CA ALA A 5 35.44 3.40 -20.88
C ALA A 5 33.94 3.74 -20.86
N PHE A 6 33.12 2.81 -21.34
CA PHE A 6 31.67 2.90 -21.22
C PHE A 6 31.30 2.54 -19.78
N VAL A 7 30.91 3.52 -18.99
CA VAL A 7 30.30 3.30 -17.68
C VAL A 7 28.83 2.92 -17.92
N ILE A 8 28.54 1.64 -17.82
CA ILE A 8 27.15 1.15 -17.81
C ILE A 8 26.57 1.46 -16.43
N GLY A 9 25.89 2.60 -16.34
CA GLY A 9 25.06 2.90 -15.18
C GLY A 9 23.89 1.93 -15.13
N THR A 10 23.81 1.09 -14.09
CA THR A 10 22.62 0.28 -13.81
C THR A 10 21.49 1.23 -13.43
N ALA A 11 20.61 1.54 -14.37
CA ALA A 11 19.36 2.20 -14.06
C ALA A 11 18.53 1.23 -13.17
N LYS A 12 18.47 1.52 -11.87
CA LYS A 12 17.49 0.90 -11.01
C LYS A 12 16.12 1.38 -11.50
N ALA A 13 15.38 0.50 -12.15
CA ALA A 13 13.99 0.74 -12.47
C ALA A 13 13.22 0.74 -11.14
N HIS A 14 13.14 1.91 -10.50
CA HIS A 14 12.19 2.13 -9.45
C HIS A 14 10.83 2.23 -10.12
N HIS A 15 9.93 1.26 -9.86
CA HIS A 15 8.51 1.43 -10.15
C HIS A 15 8.04 2.60 -9.30
N SER A 16 7.97 3.77 -9.92
CA SER A 16 7.65 5.01 -9.24
C SER A 16 6.17 5.09 -8.95
N SER A 17 5.79 5.24 -7.68
CA SER A 17 4.44 5.58 -7.25
C SER A 17 4.09 7.06 -7.50
N ILE A 18 5.06 7.88 -7.89
CA ILE A 18 4.91 9.34 -8.07
C ILE A 18 3.73 9.75 -8.96
N PRO A 19 3.41 9.07 -10.09
CA PRO A 19 2.27 9.47 -10.90
C PRO A 19 0.91 9.36 -10.20
N TRP A 20 0.82 8.56 -9.15
CA TRP A 20 -0.43 8.21 -8.49
C TRP A 20 -0.54 8.77 -7.07
N TYR A 21 0.59 8.94 -6.38
CA TYR A 21 0.65 9.33 -4.97
C TYR A 21 1.59 10.51 -4.75
N ASP A 22 1.22 11.37 -3.79
CA ASP A 22 2.06 12.51 -3.37
C ASP A 22 3.07 12.05 -2.30
N LEU A 23 4.24 11.66 -2.76
CA LEU A 23 5.32 11.20 -1.87
C LEU A 23 6.01 12.33 -1.09
N ASN A 24 5.65 13.59 -1.34
CA ASN A 24 6.14 14.75 -0.60
C ASN A 24 5.13 15.28 0.42
N ALA A 25 3.90 14.77 0.40
CA ALA A 25 2.89 15.13 1.38
C ALA A 25 3.19 14.48 2.74
N ASP A 26 2.60 15.02 3.79
CA ASP A 26 2.53 14.34 5.08
C ASP A 26 1.76 13.02 4.92
N GLN A 27 2.24 11.97 5.58
CA GLN A 27 1.54 10.70 5.60
C GLN A 27 0.18 10.85 6.29
N VAL A 28 -0.80 10.13 5.77
CA VAL A 28 -2.14 10.05 6.34
C VAL A 28 -2.38 8.67 6.97
N THR A 29 -3.24 8.62 7.96
CA THR A 29 -3.66 7.37 8.60
C THR A 29 -5.16 7.17 8.42
N VAL A 30 -5.53 5.99 7.97
CA VAL A 30 -6.92 5.61 7.70
C VAL A 30 -7.23 4.31 8.40
N THR A 31 -8.34 4.26 9.12
CA THR A 31 -8.88 3.04 9.74
C THR A 31 -10.22 2.71 9.10
N GLY A 32 -10.39 1.48 8.66
CA GLY A 32 -11.61 1.05 8.01
C GLY A 32 -11.84 -0.45 8.07
N VAL A 33 -13.01 -0.85 7.62
CA VAL A 33 -13.44 -2.25 7.56
C VAL A 33 -13.19 -2.79 6.15
N VAL A 34 -12.51 -3.93 6.05
CA VAL A 34 -12.15 -4.55 4.78
C VAL A 34 -13.39 -5.04 4.03
N THR A 35 -13.53 -4.59 2.80
CA THR A 35 -14.59 -5.00 1.85
C THR A 35 -14.06 -5.85 0.70
N GLU A 36 -12.76 -5.74 0.37
CA GLU A 36 -12.12 -6.55 -0.66
C GLU A 36 -10.62 -6.65 -0.38
N PHE A 37 -10.02 -7.81 -0.68
CA PHE A 37 -8.60 -8.06 -0.61
C PHE A 37 -8.11 -8.69 -1.90
N GLN A 38 -7.27 -7.98 -2.65
CA GLN A 38 -6.65 -8.44 -3.88
C GLN A 38 -5.18 -8.78 -3.61
N PHE A 39 -4.89 -10.06 -3.48
CA PHE A 39 -3.56 -10.57 -3.18
C PHE A 39 -2.80 -10.87 -4.47
N LEU A 40 -2.29 -9.81 -5.12
CA LEU A 40 -1.79 -9.81 -6.50
C LEU A 40 -0.35 -9.29 -6.60
N ASN A 41 0.30 -9.63 -7.72
CA ASN A 41 1.48 -8.94 -8.22
C ASN A 41 1.06 -7.97 -9.36
N PRO A 42 1.70 -6.84 -9.55
CA PRO A 42 2.86 -6.32 -8.82
C PRO A 42 2.54 -5.69 -7.46
N HIS A 43 1.28 -5.42 -7.16
CA HIS A 43 0.82 -4.78 -5.92
C HIS A 43 -0.41 -5.46 -5.35
N VAL A 44 -0.44 -5.55 -4.03
CA VAL A 44 -1.62 -5.97 -3.27
C VAL A 44 -2.50 -4.75 -3.03
N TYR A 45 -3.82 -4.93 -3.10
CA TYR A 45 -4.80 -3.89 -2.79
C TYR A 45 -5.76 -4.35 -1.71
N ILE A 46 -6.04 -3.45 -0.79
CA ILE A 46 -7.06 -3.64 0.24
C ILE A 46 -8.07 -2.51 0.10
N PHE A 47 -9.33 -2.85 -0.06
CA PHE A 47 -10.42 -1.87 -0.10
C PHE A 47 -11.13 -1.87 1.25
N VAL A 48 -11.36 -0.67 1.77
CA VAL A 48 -11.97 -0.49 3.09
C VAL A 48 -13.06 0.56 3.06
N THR A 49 -14.05 0.36 3.93
CA THR A 49 -15.07 1.36 4.23
C THR A 49 -14.68 2.10 5.49
N VAL A 50 -14.56 3.41 5.41
CA VAL A 50 -14.16 4.30 6.51
C VAL A 50 -15.37 5.09 6.98
N ALA A 51 -15.66 5.01 8.27
CA ALA A 51 -16.71 5.80 8.90
C ALA A 51 -16.27 7.25 9.09
N ARG A 52 -17.13 8.21 8.76
CA ARG A 52 -16.96 9.63 8.99
C ARG A 52 -17.67 10.08 10.27
N ALA A 53 -17.24 11.22 10.81
CA ALA A 53 -17.84 11.82 12.02
C ALA A 53 -19.32 12.21 11.82
N ASP A 54 -19.75 12.50 10.58
CA ASP A 54 -21.13 12.84 10.25
C ASP A 54 -22.06 11.63 10.06
N GLY A 55 -21.56 10.41 10.27
CA GLY A 55 -22.29 9.15 10.12
C GLY A 55 -22.30 8.60 8.69
N THR A 56 -21.69 9.29 7.72
CA THR A 56 -21.48 8.77 6.37
C THR A 56 -20.24 7.89 6.31
N THR A 57 -20.05 7.20 5.19
CA THR A 57 -18.88 6.35 4.93
C THR A 57 -18.18 6.76 3.64
N GLU A 58 -16.90 6.44 3.57
CA GLU A 58 -16.07 6.58 2.38
C GLU A 58 -15.41 5.26 2.04
N GLU A 59 -15.30 4.97 0.75
CA GLU A 59 -14.48 3.85 0.27
C GLU A 59 -13.04 4.35 0.05
N TRP A 60 -12.07 3.58 0.55
CA TRP A 60 -10.64 3.83 0.39
C TRP A 60 -9.94 2.64 -0.25
N LYS A 61 -8.93 2.93 -1.07
CA LYS A 61 -8.03 1.94 -1.66
C LYS A 61 -6.65 2.05 -0.99
N LEU A 62 -6.20 0.96 -0.39
CA LEU A 62 -4.90 0.85 0.23
C LEU A 62 -4.00 0.02 -0.69
N GLU A 63 -3.04 0.66 -1.36
CA GLU A 63 -2.07 -0.02 -2.20
C GLU A 63 -0.89 -0.48 -1.35
N GLY A 64 -0.57 -1.75 -1.45
CA GLY A 64 0.51 -2.36 -0.70
C GLY A 64 1.71 -2.72 -1.55
N THR A 65 2.60 -3.54 -0.98
CA THR A 65 3.71 -4.15 -1.69
C THR A 65 3.22 -5.33 -2.54
N SER A 66 4.15 -6.05 -3.18
CA SER A 66 3.79 -7.19 -4.02
C SER A 66 3.34 -8.41 -3.19
N ARG A 67 2.48 -9.24 -3.82
CA ARG A 67 2.14 -10.56 -3.29
C ARG A 67 3.38 -11.38 -2.93
N ASN A 68 4.38 -11.41 -3.82
CA ASN A 68 5.59 -12.18 -3.61
C ASN A 68 6.37 -11.73 -2.36
N ARG A 69 6.42 -10.43 -2.10
CA ARG A 69 7.07 -9.92 -0.88
C ARG A 69 6.30 -10.32 0.38
N LEU A 70 4.98 -10.20 0.35
CA LEU A 70 4.13 -10.58 1.49
C LEU A 70 4.22 -12.08 1.80
N LEU A 71 4.26 -12.94 0.78
CA LEU A 71 4.48 -14.39 0.97
C LEU A 71 5.78 -14.68 1.72
N ARG A 72 6.87 -13.94 1.43
CA ARG A 72 8.17 -14.12 2.09
C ARG A 72 8.15 -13.78 3.57
N ILE A 73 7.26 -12.91 4.00
CA ILE A 73 7.10 -12.52 5.41
C ILE A 73 5.93 -13.23 6.09
N GLY A 74 5.39 -14.27 5.45
CA GLY A 74 4.39 -15.16 6.05
C GLY A 74 2.94 -14.81 5.79
N TRP A 75 2.66 -13.79 4.97
CA TRP A 75 1.30 -13.49 4.54
C TRP A 75 0.83 -14.47 3.46
N THR A 76 -0.46 -14.72 3.45
CA THR A 76 -1.16 -15.50 2.43
C THR A 76 -2.42 -14.75 1.99
N GLU A 77 -3.11 -15.28 0.98
CA GLU A 77 -4.42 -14.78 0.56
C GLU A 77 -5.49 -14.83 1.66
N ASP A 78 -5.28 -15.64 2.71
CA ASP A 78 -6.16 -15.76 3.87
C ASP A 78 -5.76 -14.87 5.05
N SER A 79 -4.68 -14.09 4.91
CA SER A 79 -4.16 -13.24 6.00
C SER A 79 -5.11 -12.09 6.35
N ILE A 80 -5.88 -11.62 5.39
CA ILE A 80 -6.92 -10.60 5.59
C ILE A 80 -8.26 -11.17 5.18
N LYS A 81 -9.26 -10.96 6.01
CA LYS A 81 -10.65 -11.38 5.79
C LYS A 81 -11.57 -10.19 5.71
N LEU A 82 -12.62 -10.32 4.90
CA LEU A 82 -13.68 -9.31 4.82
C LEU A 82 -14.29 -9.09 6.21
N GLY A 83 -14.55 -7.84 6.56
CA GLY A 83 -15.10 -7.47 7.86
C GLY A 83 -14.06 -7.19 8.95
N GLN A 84 -12.78 -7.51 8.73
CA GLN A 84 -11.72 -7.12 9.65
C GLN A 84 -11.47 -5.62 9.60
N THR A 85 -11.03 -5.06 10.71
CA THR A 85 -10.59 -3.66 10.79
C THR A 85 -9.10 -3.56 10.52
N VAL A 86 -8.70 -2.67 9.63
CA VAL A 86 -7.31 -2.36 9.34
C VAL A 86 -7.03 -0.88 9.52
N THR A 87 -5.81 -0.57 9.93
CA THR A 87 -5.28 0.79 10.01
C THR A 87 -4.07 0.89 9.10
N ALA A 88 -4.15 1.76 8.10
CA ALA A 88 -3.09 2.01 7.14
C ALA A 88 -2.53 3.42 7.30
N THR A 89 -1.21 3.53 7.23
CA THR A 89 -0.49 4.81 7.20
C THR A 89 0.37 4.84 5.94
N GLY A 90 0.36 5.96 5.24
CA GLY A 90 1.14 6.11 4.01
C GLY A 90 0.84 7.42 3.29
N PHE A 91 1.30 7.52 2.05
CA PHE A 91 1.19 8.73 1.24
C PHE A 91 -0.14 8.79 0.51
N PRO A 92 -0.81 9.95 0.53
CA PRO A 92 -2.12 10.10 -0.10
C PRO A 92 -2.03 10.07 -1.62
N ALA A 93 -3.08 9.56 -2.25
CA ALA A 93 -3.25 9.67 -3.70
C ALA A 93 -3.48 11.12 -4.12
N TRP A 94 -3.01 11.48 -5.32
CA TRP A 94 -3.30 12.78 -5.93
C TRP A 94 -4.79 13.02 -6.17
N LYS A 95 -5.52 11.93 -6.43
CA LYS A 95 -6.97 11.95 -6.68
C LYS A 95 -7.67 10.83 -5.95
N GLY A 96 -8.80 11.17 -5.34
CA GLY A 96 -9.64 10.20 -4.65
C GLY A 96 -9.06 9.73 -3.33
N ASN A 97 -9.72 8.75 -2.75
CA ASN A 97 -9.39 8.16 -1.45
C ASN A 97 -8.46 6.97 -1.65
N GLY A 98 -7.17 7.21 -1.61
CA GLY A 98 -6.16 6.18 -1.77
C GLY A 98 -4.90 6.46 -0.97
N ILE A 99 -4.19 5.41 -0.61
CA ILE A 99 -2.93 5.46 0.13
C ILE A 99 -1.91 4.53 -0.53
N ASP A 100 -0.69 5.02 -0.79
CA ASP A 100 0.50 4.19 -0.96
C ASP A 100 0.98 3.79 0.43
N THR A 101 0.67 2.57 0.84
CA THR A 101 0.74 2.12 2.22
C THR A 101 2.18 1.82 2.64
N GLU A 102 2.65 2.51 3.66
CA GLU A 102 3.94 2.28 4.30
C GLU A 102 3.81 1.31 5.49
N LYS A 103 2.70 1.39 6.22
CA LYS A 103 2.39 0.53 7.36
C LYS A 103 0.93 0.12 7.37
N LEU A 104 0.69 -1.14 7.62
CA LEU A 104 -0.64 -1.71 7.82
C LEU A 104 -0.68 -2.50 9.11
N VAL A 105 -1.72 -2.28 9.90
CA VAL A 105 -2.03 -3.03 11.12
C VAL A 105 -3.42 -3.63 10.98
N VAL A 106 -3.53 -4.93 11.20
CA VAL A 106 -4.79 -5.67 11.19
C VAL A 106 -5.26 -5.95 12.61
N ASP A 107 -6.53 -5.68 12.89
CA ASP A 107 -7.18 -5.99 14.18
C ASP A 107 -6.32 -5.61 15.40
N SER A 108 -5.95 -4.32 15.52
CA SER A 108 -5.21 -3.78 16.67
C SER A 108 -3.85 -4.46 16.92
N GLY A 109 -3.22 -5.00 15.89
CA GLY A 109 -1.87 -5.53 15.96
C GLY A 109 -1.75 -7.05 15.85
N SER A 110 -2.84 -7.76 15.54
CA SER A 110 -2.79 -9.21 15.29
C SER A 110 -1.90 -9.58 14.09
N LEU A 111 -1.79 -8.68 13.12
CA LEU A 111 -0.93 -8.80 11.96
C LEU A 111 -0.45 -7.41 11.54
N VAL A 112 0.84 -7.29 11.30
CA VAL A 112 1.47 -6.02 10.90
C VAL A 112 2.31 -6.23 9.64
N TRP A 113 2.23 -5.26 8.75
CA TRP A 113 3.14 -5.11 7.63
C TRP A 113 3.68 -3.68 7.61
N GLU A 114 4.97 -3.54 7.40
CA GLU A 114 5.69 -2.27 7.32
C GLU A 114 6.75 -2.35 6.21
N ARG A 115 6.86 -1.29 5.41
CA ARG A 115 7.92 -1.16 4.40
C ARG A 115 9.26 -0.78 5.01
#